data_9ba70bdadc8507078229ef214ef7bda8
#
_entry.id   9ba70bdadc8507078229ef214ef7bda8
#
_cell.length_a   1.000
_cell.length_b   1.000
_cell.length_c   1.000
_cell.angle_alpha   90.00
_cell.angle_beta   90.00
_cell.angle_gamma   90.00
#
_symmetry.space_group_name_H-M   'P 1'
#
loop_
_entity.id
_entity.type
_entity.pdbx_description
1 polymer ?
#
loop_
_entity_poly.entity_id
_entity_poly.type
_entity_poly.pdbx_seq_one_letter_code
_entity_poly.pdbx_strand_id
1 'polypeptide(L)'
;MTDDVHSQVHFWHHGGIGKMVNPSTGLVMGHEASGTIHSVGSSVKTVKPGDRVAIEPGVPCRVCKACKSGTYNLCRNIRFAAAPGPPDTPGTLSKYFRCAEDFVYKIPETIGLDEAVLVEPIAVAVHAVKLGDIRPGETVVVMGSGTIGLFCAAVARQFGAHRIIIVDILEKKLEFAANFLKCETYLFSMDISAEDNAENLLNKFDLVEYGIDTTGGLVDTVIEASGATASIETGIHMIRPGGKYVQTGLGKPIIEFPIVAMGQKELMMRGCFRYGAGDYELAVKLLENGLIDVKPLITSVTLFEQATDAWEKTSRGDGIKNLILGVQN
;
A
#
# COMPACT_ATOMS: atom_id res chain seq x y z
N MET A 1 5.79 18.01 1.78
CA MET A 1 4.54 17.45 1.26
C MET A 1 4.10 16.31 2.14
N THR A 2 2.84 16.13 2.30
CA THR A 2 2.27 14.97 2.99
C THR A 2 1.06 14.48 2.18
N ASP A 3 0.84 13.18 2.20
CA ASP A 3 -0.36 12.53 1.73
C ASP A 3 -0.73 11.44 2.76
N ASP A 4 -1.75 10.79 2.57
CA ASP A 4 -2.44 9.71 3.21
C ASP A 4 -3.89 10.09 3.46
N VAL A 5 -4.53 10.26 2.38
CA VAL A 5 -5.89 10.74 2.46
C VAL A 5 -6.86 9.61 2.82
N HIS A 6 -6.56 8.33 2.48
CA HIS A 6 -7.50 7.23 2.78
C HIS A 6 -7.59 6.89 4.27
N SER A 7 -6.46 6.69 4.96
CA SER A 7 -6.50 6.43 6.40
C SER A 7 -6.84 7.69 7.18
N GLN A 8 -6.42 8.88 6.73
CA GLN A 8 -6.82 10.15 7.35
C GLN A 8 -8.31 10.40 7.24
N VAL A 9 -8.93 10.14 6.08
CA VAL A 9 -10.38 10.22 5.89
C VAL A 9 -11.09 9.26 6.83
N HIS A 10 -10.58 8.05 7.03
CA HIS A 10 -11.14 7.12 8.00
C HIS A 10 -11.07 7.66 9.44
N PHE A 11 -9.91 8.24 9.84
CA PHE A 11 -9.76 8.90 11.13
C PHE A 11 -10.70 10.11 11.27
N TRP A 12 -10.83 10.91 10.22
CA TRP A 12 -11.69 12.08 10.21
C TRP A 12 -13.17 11.73 10.39
N HIS A 13 -13.64 10.68 9.69
CA HIS A 13 -15.04 10.24 9.78
C HIS A 13 -15.34 9.39 11.02
N HIS A 14 -14.40 8.54 11.43
CA HIS A 14 -14.64 7.51 12.44
C HIS A 14 -13.82 7.68 13.72
N GLY A 15 -12.93 8.67 13.75
CA GLY A 15 -12.10 8.98 14.92
C GLY A 15 -10.94 8.03 15.20
N GLY A 16 -10.72 7.00 14.37
CA GLY A 16 -9.60 6.09 14.56
C GLY A 16 -9.76 4.74 13.86
N ILE A 17 -8.69 3.96 13.85
CA ILE A 17 -8.66 2.57 13.39
C ILE A 17 -8.18 1.70 14.56
N GLY A 18 -9.07 0.95 15.19
CA GLY A 18 -8.79 0.15 16.37
C GLY A 18 -8.61 0.96 17.65
N LYS A 19 -7.73 1.97 17.67
CA LYS A 19 -7.62 2.96 18.75
C LYS A 19 -8.21 4.28 18.31
N MET A 20 -8.95 4.93 19.22
CA MET A 20 -9.60 6.20 18.94
C MET A 20 -8.71 7.38 19.34
N VAL A 21 -8.77 8.43 18.56
CA VAL A 21 -8.16 9.72 18.88
C VAL A 21 -8.86 10.32 20.13
N ASN A 22 -8.08 10.87 21.05
CA ASN A 22 -8.65 11.60 22.16
C ASN A 22 -9.24 12.94 21.67
N PRO A 23 -10.55 13.14 21.74
CA PRO A 23 -11.18 14.36 21.22
C PRO A 23 -10.76 15.63 21.94
N SER A 24 -10.23 15.53 23.18
CA SER A 24 -9.79 16.69 23.96
C SER A 24 -8.43 17.22 23.52
N THR A 25 -7.56 16.38 22.96
CA THR A 25 -6.20 16.78 22.54
C THR A 25 -6.06 16.87 21.03
N GLY A 26 -6.94 16.18 20.28
CA GLY A 26 -6.77 16.00 18.85
C GLY A 26 -5.51 15.20 18.50
N LEU A 27 -5.26 15.00 17.21
CA LEU A 27 -4.06 14.34 16.72
C LEU A 27 -3.62 15.01 15.41
N VAL A 28 -2.35 15.37 15.31
CA VAL A 28 -1.77 15.80 14.02
C VAL A 28 -1.74 14.60 13.09
N MET A 29 -2.36 14.73 11.92
CA MET A 29 -2.50 13.67 10.94
C MET A 29 -1.28 13.58 10.00
N GLY A 30 -1.26 12.59 9.11
CA GLY A 30 -0.24 12.38 8.07
C GLY A 30 0.83 11.39 8.45
N HIS A 31 1.09 10.44 7.55
CA HIS A 31 2.21 9.51 7.68
C HIS A 31 2.91 9.19 6.35
N GLU A 32 2.33 9.53 5.23
CA GLU A 32 3.05 9.55 3.95
C GLU A 32 3.63 10.95 3.76
N ALA A 33 4.94 11.10 3.72
CA ALA A 33 5.54 12.43 3.65
C ALA A 33 6.93 12.47 3.01
N SER A 34 7.23 13.62 2.44
CA SER A 34 8.55 14.03 1.96
C SER A 34 8.83 15.46 2.40
N GLY A 35 10.09 15.83 2.43
CA GLY A 35 10.45 17.18 2.80
C GLY A 35 11.92 17.50 2.60
N THR A 36 12.32 18.67 3.09
CA THR A 36 13.72 19.14 3.11
C THR A 36 14.19 19.20 4.55
N ILE A 37 15.38 18.68 4.81
CA ILE A 37 15.99 18.75 6.13
C ILE A 37 16.23 20.21 6.50
N HIS A 38 15.55 20.69 7.54
CA HIS A 38 15.69 22.05 8.04
C HIS A 38 16.90 22.18 8.97
N SER A 39 17.03 21.28 9.93
CA SER A 39 18.13 21.24 10.90
C SER A 39 18.39 19.82 11.37
N VAL A 40 19.59 19.58 11.88
CA VAL A 40 20.03 18.27 12.37
C VAL A 40 20.63 18.40 13.77
N GLY A 41 20.52 17.34 14.57
CA GLY A 41 21.22 17.22 15.84
C GLY A 41 22.72 17.02 15.64
N SER A 42 23.52 17.34 16.65
CA SER A 42 24.99 17.27 16.59
C SER A 42 25.57 15.88 16.31
N SER A 43 24.79 14.82 16.57
CA SER A 43 25.22 13.43 16.34
C SER A 43 24.82 12.87 14.97
N VAL A 44 24.02 13.58 14.19
CA VAL A 44 23.56 13.17 12.86
C VAL A 44 24.73 13.21 11.87
N LYS A 45 24.86 12.15 11.06
CA LYS A 45 25.97 11.99 10.10
C LYS A 45 25.52 11.74 8.67
N THR A 46 24.32 11.23 8.46
CA THR A 46 23.85 10.74 7.16
C THR A 46 23.17 11.80 6.32
N VAL A 47 22.60 12.83 6.97
CA VAL A 47 21.86 13.92 6.32
C VAL A 47 22.31 15.28 6.85
N LYS A 48 22.10 16.34 6.06
CA LYS A 48 22.40 17.73 6.40
C LYS A 48 21.24 18.66 6.00
N PRO A 49 21.17 19.88 6.55
CA PRO A 49 20.23 20.89 6.10
C PRO A 49 20.30 21.10 4.58
N GLY A 50 19.13 21.16 3.94
CA GLY A 50 18.98 21.25 2.50
C GLY A 50 18.82 19.90 1.78
N ASP A 51 19.17 18.77 2.40
CA ASP A 51 18.92 17.45 1.80
C ASP A 51 17.40 17.20 1.65
N ARG A 52 17.00 16.71 0.48
CA ARG A 52 15.64 16.31 0.19
C ARG A 52 15.44 14.84 0.54
N VAL A 53 14.35 14.52 1.21
CA VAL A 53 14.13 13.18 1.78
C VAL A 53 12.69 12.70 1.65
N ALA A 54 12.53 11.40 1.51
CA ALA A 54 11.32 10.68 1.87
C ALA A 54 11.39 10.30 3.35
N ILE A 55 10.26 10.33 4.06
CA ILE A 55 10.19 10.09 5.50
C ILE A 55 9.53 8.75 5.77
N GLU A 56 10.23 7.87 6.46
CA GLU A 56 9.65 6.66 7.02
C GLU A 56 9.03 6.98 8.39
N PRO A 57 7.71 6.89 8.53
CA PRO A 57 7.00 7.51 9.66
C PRO A 57 6.98 6.69 10.94
N GLY A 58 7.62 5.53 10.99
CA GLY A 58 7.59 4.60 12.11
C GLY A 58 8.92 4.47 12.85
N VAL A 59 8.97 4.80 14.15
CA VAL A 59 10.19 4.62 14.98
C VAL A 59 9.99 3.45 15.94
N PRO A 60 10.64 2.28 15.69
CA PRO A 60 10.54 1.09 16.54
C PRO A 60 11.43 1.21 17.80
N CYS A 61 11.28 0.31 18.76
CA CYS A 61 12.08 0.32 19.99
C CYS A 61 13.54 -0.13 19.80
N ARG A 62 13.89 -0.74 18.66
CA ARG A 62 15.24 -1.21 18.26
C ARG A 62 15.83 -2.35 19.08
N VAL A 63 15.22 -2.76 20.19
CA VAL A 63 15.77 -3.75 21.12
C VAL A 63 14.97 -5.04 21.21
N CYS A 64 13.70 -5.06 20.81
CA CYS A 64 12.88 -6.27 20.86
C CYS A 64 13.26 -7.26 19.76
N LYS A 65 12.75 -8.50 19.87
CA LYS A 65 13.02 -9.59 18.92
C LYS A 65 12.67 -9.16 17.48
N ALA A 66 11.50 -8.57 17.25
CA ALA A 66 11.07 -8.13 15.94
C ALA A 66 12.05 -7.10 15.33
N CYS A 67 12.49 -6.11 16.14
CA CYS A 67 13.48 -5.14 15.66
C CYS A 67 14.81 -5.79 15.30
N LYS A 68 15.29 -6.71 16.14
CA LYS A 68 16.58 -7.41 15.92
C LYS A 68 16.56 -8.37 14.74
N SER A 69 15.38 -8.85 14.33
CA SER A 69 15.21 -9.74 13.18
C SER A 69 14.84 -9.01 11.87
N GLY A 70 14.82 -7.67 11.87
CA GLY A 70 14.46 -6.88 10.68
C GLY A 70 12.95 -6.77 10.41
N THR A 71 12.11 -7.36 11.25
CA THR A 71 10.64 -7.27 11.17
C THR A 71 10.10 -6.20 12.12
N TYR A 72 10.71 -5.02 12.10
CA TYR A 72 10.40 -3.95 13.07
C TYR A 72 9.00 -3.37 12.91
N ASN A 73 8.34 -3.55 11.77
CA ASN A 73 6.91 -3.27 11.60
C ASN A 73 6.03 -3.98 12.64
N LEU A 74 6.47 -5.14 13.14
CA LEU A 74 5.82 -5.93 14.17
C LEU A 74 6.26 -5.57 15.60
N CYS A 75 7.03 -4.49 15.75
CA CYS A 75 7.44 -4.00 17.07
C CYS A 75 6.23 -3.47 17.85
N ARG A 76 5.93 -4.09 19.01
CA ARG A 76 4.78 -3.67 19.85
C ARG A 76 4.92 -2.25 20.41
N ASN A 77 6.13 -1.70 20.44
CA ASN A 77 6.43 -0.38 20.94
C ASN A 77 6.77 0.61 19.81
N ILE A 78 6.40 0.30 18.58
CA ILE A 78 6.59 1.22 17.47
C ILE A 78 5.73 2.46 17.68
N ARG A 79 6.34 3.63 17.55
CA ARG A 79 5.65 4.92 17.47
C ARG A 79 5.51 5.29 16.01
N PHE A 80 4.30 5.28 15.53
CA PHE A 80 4.01 5.55 14.14
C PHE A 80 3.32 6.92 14.03
N ALA A 81 3.71 7.72 13.06
CA ALA A 81 3.13 9.04 12.83
C ALA A 81 1.61 8.96 12.66
N ALA A 82 0.89 9.92 13.20
CA ALA A 82 -0.57 9.98 13.22
C ALA A 82 -1.24 8.76 13.90
N ALA A 83 -0.58 8.12 14.87
CA ALA A 83 -1.18 7.01 15.60
C ALA A 83 -1.61 7.41 17.00
N PRO A 84 -2.90 7.16 17.38
CA PRO A 84 -3.36 7.36 18.74
C PRO A 84 -2.76 6.32 19.68
N GLY A 85 -2.44 6.71 20.90
CA GLY A 85 -1.91 5.80 21.92
C GLY A 85 -1.58 6.55 23.21
N PRO A 86 -1.13 5.92 24.30
CA PRO A 86 -0.40 6.58 25.37
C PRO A 86 1.13 6.45 25.18
N PRO A 87 1.87 7.52 24.81
CA PRO A 87 1.37 8.81 24.30
C PRO A 87 1.00 8.76 22.81
N ASP A 88 0.13 9.69 22.37
CA ASP A 88 -0.15 9.91 20.96
C ASP A 88 1.14 10.27 20.20
N THR A 89 1.25 9.81 18.95
CA THR A 89 2.37 10.16 18.09
C THR A 89 1.88 11.11 17.00
N PRO A 90 2.30 12.39 17.03
CA PRO A 90 1.91 13.36 16.00
C PRO A 90 2.33 12.90 14.60
N GLY A 91 1.51 13.26 13.62
CA GLY A 91 1.77 12.98 12.20
C GLY A 91 2.60 14.05 11.51
N THR A 92 2.74 13.87 10.21
CA THR A 92 3.58 14.69 9.33
C THR A 92 2.88 15.92 8.75
N LEU A 93 1.56 16.08 8.95
CA LEU A 93 0.81 17.26 8.50
C LEU A 93 1.10 18.47 9.40
N SER A 94 2.33 18.94 9.33
CA SER A 94 2.87 20.03 10.15
C SER A 94 4.03 20.72 9.42
N LYS A 95 4.38 21.95 9.81
CA LYS A 95 5.50 22.69 9.23
C LYS A 95 6.83 21.98 9.44
N TYR A 96 7.04 21.42 10.62
CA TYR A 96 8.25 20.69 10.99
C TYR A 96 7.90 19.33 11.60
N PHE A 97 8.54 18.29 11.12
CA PHE A 97 8.42 16.95 11.67
C PHE A 97 9.79 16.45 12.13
N ARG A 98 9.85 15.92 13.35
CA ARG A 98 11.09 15.37 13.92
C ARG A 98 11.17 13.87 13.69
N CYS A 99 12.19 13.44 12.96
CA CYS A 99 12.43 12.05 12.63
C CYS A 99 13.86 11.64 13.02
N ALA A 100 14.11 10.35 13.24
CA ALA A 100 15.44 9.81 13.41
C ALA A 100 16.16 9.73 12.04
N GLU A 101 17.49 9.89 12.03
CA GLU A 101 18.27 9.97 10.78
C GLU A 101 18.20 8.68 9.93
N ASP A 102 18.01 7.54 10.56
CA ASP A 102 17.88 6.24 9.91
C ASP A 102 16.44 5.91 9.45
N PHE A 103 15.52 6.87 9.58
CA PHE A 103 14.14 6.84 9.09
C PHE A 103 13.86 7.99 8.10
N VAL A 104 14.90 8.54 7.50
CA VAL A 104 14.81 9.45 6.36
C VAL A 104 15.73 8.96 5.24
N TYR A 105 15.23 9.00 4.02
CA TYR A 105 15.89 8.49 2.83
C TYR A 105 16.11 9.63 1.85
N LYS A 106 17.38 9.91 1.51
CA LYS A 106 17.69 10.93 0.50
C LYS A 106 17.09 10.55 -0.82
N ILE A 107 16.54 11.54 -1.48
CA ILE A 107 16.04 11.41 -2.85
C ILE A 107 16.88 12.25 -3.80
N PRO A 108 17.15 11.77 -5.03
CA PRO A 108 17.88 12.53 -6.03
C PRO A 108 17.10 13.77 -6.48
N GLU A 109 17.80 14.73 -7.08
CA GLU A 109 17.17 15.97 -7.59
C GLU A 109 16.15 15.72 -8.71
N THR A 110 16.27 14.59 -9.39
CA THR A 110 15.37 14.17 -10.46
C THR A 110 13.98 13.76 -9.99
N ILE A 111 13.80 13.44 -8.70
CA ILE A 111 12.50 13.08 -8.11
C ILE A 111 11.91 14.29 -7.40
N GLY A 112 10.67 14.66 -7.73
CA GLY A 112 9.92 15.70 -7.01
C GLY A 112 9.60 15.32 -5.56
N LEU A 113 9.39 16.31 -4.68
CA LEU A 113 8.87 16.02 -3.33
C LEU A 113 7.46 15.45 -3.38
N ASP A 114 6.68 15.81 -4.38
CA ASP A 114 5.36 15.25 -4.68
C ASP A 114 5.41 13.77 -5.07
N GLU A 115 6.43 13.36 -5.81
CA GLU A 115 6.68 11.96 -6.13
C GLU A 115 7.20 11.19 -4.91
N ALA A 116 8.10 11.81 -4.13
CA ALA A 116 8.73 11.19 -2.97
C ALA A 116 7.77 10.88 -1.80
N VAL A 117 6.64 11.58 -1.73
CA VAL A 117 5.55 11.25 -0.80
C VAL A 117 5.07 9.80 -1.00
N LEU A 118 5.06 9.34 -2.26
CA LEU A 118 4.54 8.02 -2.63
C LEU A 118 5.51 6.86 -2.32
N VAL A 119 6.70 7.15 -1.80
CA VAL A 119 7.64 6.11 -1.34
C VAL A 119 7.01 5.26 -0.23
N GLU A 120 6.23 5.87 0.67
CA GLU A 120 5.58 5.13 1.76
C GLU A 120 4.62 4.05 1.23
N PRO A 121 3.60 4.36 0.42
CA PRO A 121 2.69 3.33 -0.09
C PRO A 121 3.38 2.35 -1.06
N ILE A 122 4.45 2.76 -1.76
CA ILE A 122 5.28 1.82 -2.54
C ILE A 122 5.99 0.85 -1.60
N ALA A 123 6.49 1.29 -0.44
CA ALA A 123 7.12 0.42 0.54
C ALA A 123 6.14 -0.63 1.10
N VAL A 124 4.86 -0.25 1.31
CA VAL A 124 3.79 -1.21 1.65
C VAL A 124 3.63 -2.26 0.53
N ALA A 125 3.60 -1.82 -0.72
CA ALA A 125 3.50 -2.72 -1.87
C ALA A 125 4.72 -3.65 -2.01
N VAL A 126 5.93 -3.13 -1.79
CA VAL A 126 7.17 -3.92 -1.75
C VAL A 126 7.07 -5.01 -0.68
N HIS A 127 6.58 -4.66 0.50
CA HIS A 127 6.38 -5.62 1.59
C HIS A 127 5.37 -6.70 1.22
N ALA A 128 4.22 -6.32 0.67
CA ALA A 128 3.19 -7.25 0.21
C ALA A 128 3.72 -8.24 -0.84
N VAL A 129 4.45 -7.74 -1.84
CA VAL A 129 5.05 -8.55 -2.91
C VAL A 129 6.11 -9.51 -2.36
N LYS A 130 6.96 -9.06 -1.43
CA LYS A 130 7.93 -9.93 -0.74
C LYS A 130 7.25 -11.01 0.10
N LEU A 131 6.15 -10.67 0.79
CA LEU A 131 5.35 -11.66 1.53
C LEU A 131 4.69 -12.67 0.59
N GLY A 132 4.31 -12.25 -0.61
CA GLY A 132 3.81 -13.13 -1.67
C GLY A 132 4.88 -14.04 -2.27
N ASP A 133 6.17 -13.82 -1.99
CA ASP A 133 7.29 -14.56 -2.60
C ASP A 133 7.10 -14.71 -4.12
N ILE A 134 6.78 -13.59 -4.78
CA ILE A 134 6.51 -13.57 -6.21
C ILE A 134 7.78 -13.91 -6.99
N ARG A 135 7.65 -14.80 -7.95
CA ARG A 135 8.76 -15.31 -8.76
C ARG A 135 8.56 -15.01 -10.25
N PRO A 136 9.65 -14.96 -11.03
CA PRO A 136 9.55 -14.83 -12.46
C PRO A 136 8.66 -15.89 -13.10
N GLY A 137 7.76 -15.46 -13.98
CA GLY A 137 6.83 -16.33 -14.69
C GLY A 137 5.45 -16.47 -14.06
N GLU A 138 5.25 -16.05 -12.80
CA GLU A 138 3.97 -16.18 -12.10
C GLU A 138 2.88 -15.26 -12.66
N THR A 139 1.64 -15.74 -12.55
CA THR A 139 0.41 -14.95 -12.74
C THR A 139 -0.05 -14.41 -11.39
N VAL A 140 -0.16 -13.09 -11.31
CA VAL A 140 -0.56 -12.38 -10.09
C VAL A 140 -1.89 -11.68 -10.32
N VAL A 141 -2.86 -11.93 -9.46
CA VAL A 141 -4.12 -11.18 -9.43
C VAL A 141 -4.09 -10.20 -8.26
N VAL A 142 -4.38 -8.94 -8.53
CA VAL A 142 -4.50 -7.90 -7.51
C VAL A 142 -5.95 -7.49 -7.39
N MET A 143 -6.51 -7.68 -6.20
CA MET A 143 -7.90 -7.33 -5.88
C MET A 143 -7.95 -5.90 -5.34
N GLY A 144 -8.58 -5.00 -6.11
CA GLY A 144 -8.63 -3.57 -5.86
C GLY A 144 -7.62 -2.77 -6.68
N SER A 145 -8.09 -1.73 -7.36
CA SER A 145 -7.29 -0.80 -8.17
C SER A 145 -7.10 0.58 -7.51
N GLY A 146 -7.15 0.61 -6.18
CA GLY A 146 -6.70 1.77 -5.39
C GLY A 146 -5.19 1.93 -5.42
N THR A 147 -4.67 2.95 -4.73
CA THR A 147 -3.22 3.26 -4.69
C THR A 147 -2.37 2.04 -4.34
N ILE A 148 -2.72 1.32 -3.28
CA ILE A 148 -1.96 0.14 -2.82
C ILE A 148 -2.03 -0.98 -3.86
N GLY A 149 -3.21 -1.25 -4.44
CA GLY A 149 -3.34 -2.28 -5.47
C GLY A 149 -2.53 -1.97 -6.73
N LEU A 150 -2.57 -0.71 -7.20
CA LEU A 150 -1.77 -0.27 -8.34
C LEU A 150 -0.26 -0.41 -8.08
N PHE A 151 0.20 -0.04 -6.87
CA PHE A 151 1.60 -0.23 -6.52
C PHE A 151 1.98 -1.69 -6.33
N CYS A 152 1.10 -2.53 -5.74
CA CYS A 152 1.35 -3.97 -5.66
C CYS A 152 1.53 -4.58 -7.06
N ALA A 153 0.70 -4.20 -8.02
CA ALA A 153 0.82 -4.65 -9.40
C ALA A 153 2.11 -4.14 -10.07
N ALA A 154 2.45 -2.84 -9.88
CA ALA A 154 3.68 -2.27 -10.41
C ALA A 154 4.93 -2.95 -9.85
N VAL A 155 4.98 -3.17 -8.53
CA VAL A 155 6.10 -3.84 -7.85
C VAL A 155 6.16 -5.32 -8.23
N ALA A 156 5.02 -6.03 -8.30
CA ALA A 156 4.97 -7.44 -8.71
C ALA A 156 5.61 -7.63 -10.10
N ARG A 157 5.38 -6.70 -11.03
CA ARG A 157 6.04 -6.70 -12.34
C ARG A 157 7.56 -6.61 -12.21
N GLN A 158 8.07 -5.75 -11.34
CA GLN A 158 9.51 -5.60 -11.11
C GLN A 158 10.14 -6.83 -10.45
N PHE A 159 9.31 -7.64 -9.75
CA PHE A 159 9.73 -8.92 -9.19
C PHE A 159 9.61 -10.09 -10.18
N GLY A 160 9.15 -9.83 -11.41
CA GLY A 160 9.14 -10.81 -12.50
C GLY A 160 7.79 -11.49 -12.73
N ALA A 161 6.70 -10.99 -12.14
CA ALA A 161 5.36 -11.47 -12.51
C ALA A 161 5.16 -11.35 -14.03
N HIS A 162 4.80 -12.45 -14.67
CA HIS A 162 4.60 -12.52 -16.12
C HIS A 162 3.25 -11.94 -16.52
N ARG A 163 2.19 -12.34 -15.82
CA ARG A 163 0.84 -11.81 -16.01
C ARG A 163 0.37 -11.08 -14.76
N ILE A 164 -0.26 -9.96 -14.97
CA ILE A 164 -0.87 -9.18 -13.89
C ILE A 164 -2.30 -8.87 -14.29
N ILE A 165 -3.23 -9.25 -13.44
CA ILE A 165 -4.65 -8.99 -13.61
C ILE A 165 -5.12 -8.14 -12.43
N ILE A 166 -5.70 -6.99 -12.71
CA ILE A 166 -6.29 -6.12 -11.69
C ILE A 166 -7.81 -6.25 -11.70
N VAL A 167 -8.38 -6.41 -10.52
CA VAL A 167 -9.81 -6.58 -10.31
C VAL A 167 -10.37 -5.38 -9.53
N ASP A 168 -11.45 -4.79 -10.00
CA ASP A 168 -12.17 -3.73 -9.28
C ASP A 168 -13.66 -3.74 -9.68
N ILE A 169 -14.50 -3.10 -8.89
CA ILE A 169 -15.93 -2.91 -9.17
C ILE A 169 -16.20 -1.67 -10.03
N LEU A 170 -15.22 -0.80 -10.23
CA LEU A 170 -15.34 0.46 -10.95
C LEU A 170 -14.58 0.43 -12.28
N GLU A 171 -15.31 0.42 -13.38
CA GLU A 171 -14.74 0.38 -14.73
C GLU A 171 -13.71 1.49 -15.00
N LYS A 172 -14.00 2.73 -14.58
CA LYS A 172 -13.07 3.86 -14.72
C LYS A 172 -11.71 3.64 -14.04
N LYS A 173 -11.70 2.95 -12.89
CA LYS A 173 -10.46 2.61 -12.19
C LYS A 173 -9.70 1.52 -12.94
N LEU A 174 -10.41 0.57 -13.53
CA LEU A 174 -9.80 -0.48 -14.37
C LEU A 174 -9.22 0.10 -15.66
N GLU A 175 -9.90 1.05 -16.31
CA GLU A 175 -9.35 1.77 -17.46
C GLU A 175 -8.05 2.50 -17.11
N PHE A 176 -8.03 3.17 -15.95
CA PHE A 176 -6.80 3.80 -15.46
C PHE A 176 -5.70 2.76 -15.23
N ALA A 177 -5.99 1.67 -14.52
CA ALA A 177 -5.04 0.59 -14.24
C ALA A 177 -4.46 -0.01 -15.53
N ALA A 178 -5.31 -0.31 -16.52
CA ALA A 178 -4.90 -0.82 -17.82
C ALA A 178 -3.97 0.13 -18.55
N ASN A 179 -4.26 1.44 -18.52
CA ASN A 179 -3.44 2.47 -19.15
C ASN A 179 -2.11 2.68 -18.43
N PHE A 180 -2.15 2.71 -17.12
CA PHE A 180 -0.99 2.95 -16.25
C PHE A 180 0.01 1.78 -16.28
N LEU A 181 -0.49 0.55 -16.14
CA LEU A 181 0.34 -0.63 -16.00
C LEU A 181 0.45 -1.48 -17.27
N LYS A 182 -0.35 -1.21 -18.30
CA LYS A 182 -0.47 -2.12 -19.47
C LYS A 182 -0.72 -3.56 -19.03
N CYS A 183 -1.69 -3.75 -18.14
CA CYS A 183 -2.08 -5.02 -17.54
C CYS A 183 -3.50 -5.42 -17.97
N GLU A 184 -3.86 -6.66 -17.69
CA GLU A 184 -5.20 -7.18 -17.87
C GLU A 184 -6.11 -6.69 -16.71
N THR A 185 -7.41 -6.54 -16.99
CA THR A 185 -8.37 -6.06 -16.00
C THR A 185 -9.65 -6.89 -16.01
N TYR A 186 -10.23 -7.07 -14.81
CA TYR A 186 -11.49 -7.76 -14.63
C TYR A 186 -12.46 -6.89 -13.83
N LEU A 187 -13.64 -6.61 -14.42
CA LEU A 187 -14.73 -5.91 -13.74
C LEU A 187 -15.48 -6.92 -12.86
N PHE A 188 -15.36 -6.73 -11.55
CA PHE A 188 -16.02 -7.56 -10.55
C PHE A 188 -17.52 -7.27 -10.52
N SER A 189 -18.34 -8.31 -10.54
CA SER A 189 -19.80 -8.19 -10.43
C SER A 189 -20.25 -8.42 -9.01
N MET A 190 -21.04 -7.49 -8.47
CA MET A 190 -21.67 -7.63 -7.16
C MET A 190 -22.96 -8.47 -7.21
N ASP A 191 -23.44 -8.83 -8.43
CA ASP A 191 -24.70 -9.52 -8.64
C ASP A 191 -24.56 -11.05 -8.66
N ILE A 192 -23.34 -11.57 -8.63
CA ILE A 192 -23.03 -13.00 -8.66
C ILE A 192 -22.17 -13.39 -7.45
N SER A 193 -22.08 -14.69 -7.17
CA SER A 193 -21.29 -15.19 -6.05
C SER A 193 -19.79 -14.92 -6.21
N ALA A 194 -19.03 -15.07 -5.11
CA ALA A 194 -17.56 -15.00 -5.13
C ALA A 194 -16.96 -16.13 -5.98
N GLU A 195 -17.56 -17.31 -5.94
CA GLU A 195 -17.17 -18.47 -6.74
C GLU A 195 -17.39 -18.21 -8.24
N ASP A 196 -18.57 -17.70 -8.61
CA ASP A 196 -18.87 -17.37 -10.02
C ASP A 196 -17.96 -16.26 -10.56
N ASN A 197 -17.62 -15.24 -9.74
CA ASN A 197 -16.64 -14.22 -10.12
C ASN A 197 -15.26 -14.84 -10.37
N ALA A 198 -14.83 -15.77 -9.50
CA ALA A 198 -13.56 -16.46 -9.67
C ALA A 198 -13.55 -17.30 -10.95
N GLU A 199 -14.60 -18.10 -11.19
CA GLU A 199 -14.74 -18.91 -12.38
C GLU A 199 -14.77 -18.07 -13.66
N ASN A 200 -15.55 -16.99 -13.67
CA ASN A 200 -15.64 -16.08 -14.82
C ASN A 200 -14.29 -15.40 -15.12
N LEU A 201 -13.53 -15.01 -14.09
CA LEU A 201 -12.20 -14.47 -14.28
C LEU A 201 -11.24 -15.51 -14.88
N LEU A 202 -11.23 -16.72 -14.31
CA LEU A 202 -10.37 -17.81 -14.78
C LEU A 202 -10.69 -18.16 -16.24
N ASN A 203 -11.96 -18.27 -16.58
CA ASN A 203 -12.41 -18.56 -17.95
C ASN A 203 -12.07 -17.41 -18.93
N LYS A 204 -12.29 -16.15 -18.51
CA LYS A 204 -12.01 -14.96 -19.35
C LYS A 204 -10.53 -14.91 -19.79
N PHE A 205 -9.62 -15.32 -18.92
CA PHE A 205 -8.18 -15.20 -19.14
C PHE A 205 -7.51 -16.54 -19.46
N ASP A 206 -8.28 -17.59 -19.68
CA ASP A 206 -7.79 -18.94 -19.95
C ASP A 206 -6.81 -19.44 -18.87
N LEU A 207 -7.23 -19.30 -17.61
CA LEU A 207 -6.46 -19.68 -16.41
C LEU A 207 -7.03 -20.94 -15.75
N VAL A 208 -7.58 -21.84 -16.55
CA VAL A 208 -8.16 -23.10 -16.09
C VAL A 208 -7.24 -24.25 -16.42
N GLU A 209 -7.17 -25.23 -15.52
CA GLU A 209 -6.43 -26.46 -15.71
C GLU A 209 -7.28 -27.44 -16.52
N TYR A 210 -6.87 -27.74 -17.74
CA TYR A 210 -7.50 -28.75 -18.57
C TYR A 210 -6.63 -30.02 -18.64
N GLY A 211 -6.98 -31.02 -17.84
CA GLY A 211 -6.30 -32.32 -17.88
C GLY A 211 -4.84 -32.26 -17.45
N ILE A 212 -3.96 -32.91 -18.23
CA ILE A 212 -2.51 -32.99 -17.95
C ILE A 212 -1.75 -31.80 -18.57
N ASP A 213 -2.36 -31.09 -19.51
CA ASP A 213 -1.74 -29.96 -20.21
C ASP A 213 -2.14 -28.64 -19.53
N THR A 214 -1.18 -28.01 -18.81
CA THR A 214 -1.35 -26.78 -18.05
C THR A 214 -0.82 -25.56 -18.81
N THR A 215 -0.88 -25.56 -20.13
CA THR A 215 -0.32 -24.49 -20.97
C THR A 215 -1.03 -23.14 -20.80
N GLY A 216 -2.29 -23.12 -20.30
CA GLY A 216 -3.06 -21.90 -20.06
C GLY A 216 -2.57 -21.06 -18.87
N GLY A 217 -1.76 -21.62 -17.99
CA GLY A 217 -1.34 -20.96 -16.74
C GLY A 217 -2.41 -21.01 -15.66
N LEU A 218 -2.02 -20.67 -14.45
CA LEU A 218 -2.89 -20.65 -13.25
C LEU A 218 -2.63 -19.39 -12.45
N VAL A 219 -3.55 -19.01 -11.56
CA VAL A 219 -3.31 -17.91 -10.61
C VAL A 219 -2.38 -18.39 -9.50
N ASP A 220 -1.14 -17.94 -9.52
CA ASP A 220 -0.11 -18.31 -8.53
C ASP A 220 -0.24 -17.54 -7.24
N THR A 221 -0.50 -16.25 -7.35
CA THR A 221 -0.55 -15.34 -6.21
C THR A 221 -1.73 -14.37 -6.32
N VAL A 222 -2.48 -14.22 -5.23
CA VAL A 222 -3.45 -13.13 -5.07
C VAL A 222 -2.95 -12.16 -4.02
N ILE A 223 -2.92 -10.86 -4.36
CA ILE A 223 -2.73 -9.76 -3.41
C ILE A 223 -4.07 -9.05 -3.24
N GLU A 224 -4.65 -9.17 -2.07
CA GLU A 224 -5.90 -8.53 -1.72
C GLU A 224 -5.62 -7.13 -1.16
N ALA A 225 -6.03 -6.09 -1.90
CA ALA A 225 -5.78 -4.68 -1.58
C ALA A 225 -7.06 -3.84 -1.47
N SER A 226 -8.23 -4.47 -1.49
CA SER A 226 -9.53 -3.79 -1.35
C SER A 226 -10.10 -3.85 0.07
N GLY A 227 -9.86 -4.94 0.80
CA GLY A 227 -10.46 -5.23 2.11
C GLY A 227 -11.93 -5.65 2.06
N ALA A 228 -12.54 -5.78 0.88
CA ALA A 228 -13.92 -6.17 0.72
C ALA A 228 -14.10 -7.68 0.91
N THR A 229 -15.11 -8.10 1.68
CA THR A 229 -15.36 -9.52 1.98
C THR A 229 -15.50 -10.36 0.70
N ALA A 230 -16.33 -9.94 -0.25
CA ALA A 230 -16.51 -10.65 -1.51
C ALA A 230 -15.22 -10.77 -2.33
N SER A 231 -14.35 -9.76 -2.26
CA SER A 231 -13.03 -9.76 -2.90
C SER A 231 -12.10 -10.80 -2.27
N ILE A 232 -12.11 -10.89 -0.92
CA ILE A 232 -11.33 -11.88 -0.17
C ILE A 232 -11.77 -13.30 -0.53
N GLU A 233 -13.07 -13.56 -0.52
CA GLU A 233 -13.66 -14.85 -0.86
C GLU A 233 -13.31 -15.25 -2.31
N THR A 234 -13.53 -14.36 -3.26
CA THR A 234 -13.19 -14.59 -4.68
C THR A 234 -11.70 -14.90 -4.86
N GLY A 235 -10.83 -14.15 -4.17
CA GLY A 235 -9.38 -14.39 -4.20
C GLY A 235 -9.00 -15.81 -3.79
N ILE A 236 -9.65 -16.36 -2.74
CA ILE A 236 -9.40 -17.73 -2.29
C ILE A 236 -9.88 -18.77 -3.33
N HIS A 237 -11.01 -18.51 -3.99
CA HIS A 237 -11.55 -19.45 -4.98
C HIS A 237 -10.71 -19.51 -6.26
N MET A 238 -10.09 -18.41 -6.69
CA MET A 238 -9.33 -18.37 -7.95
C MET A 238 -7.89 -18.91 -7.87
N ILE A 239 -7.28 -18.93 -6.68
CA ILE A 239 -5.88 -19.37 -6.53
C ILE A 239 -5.77 -20.86 -6.79
N ARG A 240 -4.71 -21.28 -7.51
CA ARG A 240 -4.38 -22.69 -7.72
C ARG A 240 -4.04 -23.39 -6.39
N PRO A 241 -4.13 -24.74 -6.33
CA PRO A 241 -3.58 -25.49 -5.22
C PRO A 241 -2.09 -25.17 -4.96
N GLY A 242 -1.71 -25.02 -3.70
CA GLY A 242 -0.36 -24.62 -3.26
C GLY A 242 -0.01 -23.15 -3.59
N GLY A 243 -0.97 -22.33 -4.02
CA GLY A 243 -0.75 -20.93 -4.35
C GLY A 243 -0.68 -20.03 -3.12
N LYS A 244 -0.50 -18.73 -3.35
CA LYS A 244 -0.17 -17.74 -2.32
C LYS A 244 -1.21 -16.64 -2.25
N TYR A 245 -1.56 -16.24 -1.03
CA TYR A 245 -2.51 -15.16 -0.76
C TYR A 245 -1.92 -14.15 0.23
N VAL A 246 -1.96 -12.87 -0.12
CA VAL A 246 -1.49 -11.79 0.75
C VAL A 246 -2.63 -10.81 1.03
N GLN A 247 -3.04 -10.73 2.30
CA GLN A 247 -4.04 -9.76 2.76
C GLN A 247 -3.36 -8.43 3.08
N THR A 248 -3.57 -7.44 2.25
CA THR A 248 -3.03 -6.08 2.41
C THR A 248 -4.15 -5.08 2.70
N GLY A 249 -5.31 -5.26 2.07
CA GLY A 249 -6.48 -4.42 2.26
C GLY A 249 -7.04 -4.52 3.68
N LEU A 250 -7.43 -3.37 4.23
CA LEU A 250 -8.11 -3.26 5.53
C LEU A 250 -9.61 -3.16 5.29
N GLY A 251 -10.37 -4.09 5.87
CA GLY A 251 -11.82 -4.15 5.74
C GLY A 251 -12.51 -4.35 7.09
N LYS A 252 -13.61 -5.09 7.09
CA LYS A 252 -14.31 -5.44 8.33
C LYS A 252 -13.40 -6.23 9.26
N PRO A 253 -13.45 -5.98 10.59
CA PRO A 253 -12.59 -6.68 11.55
C PRO A 253 -12.88 -8.18 11.67
N ILE A 254 -14.08 -8.61 11.32
CA ILE A 254 -14.53 -10.01 11.33
C ILE A 254 -15.35 -10.24 10.06
N ILE A 255 -15.03 -11.32 9.35
CA ILE A 255 -15.72 -11.77 8.14
C ILE A 255 -15.97 -13.27 8.19
N GLU A 256 -16.96 -13.77 7.43
CA GLU A 256 -17.01 -15.15 7.03
C GLU A 256 -15.86 -15.45 6.07
N PHE A 257 -15.33 -16.68 6.10
CA PHE A 257 -14.15 -17.01 5.34
C PHE A 257 -14.25 -18.45 4.78
N PRO A 258 -13.93 -18.69 3.48
CA PRO A 258 -14.03 -20.01 2.86
C PRO A 258 -12.89 -20.94 3.31
N ILE A 259 -12.90 -21.30 4.59
CA ILE A 259 -11.83 -22.07 5.27
C ILE A 259 -11.61 -23.45 4.64
N VAL A 260 -12.67 -24.08 4.13
CA VAL A 260 -12.57 -25.40 3.49
C VAL A 260 -11.81 -25.29 2.17
N ALA A 261 -12.15 -24.30 1.33
CA ALA A 261 -11.45 -24.07 0.06
C ALA A 261 -9.96 -23.76 0.29
N MET A 262 -9.65 -22.91 1.28
CA MET A 262 -8.27 -22.64 1.68
C MET A 262 -7.51 -23.91 2.07
N GLY A 263 -8.13 -24.75 2.93
CA GLY A 263 -7.50 -25.97 3.43
C GLY A 263 -7.29 -27.03 2.36
N GLN A 264 -8.30 -27.25 1.48
CA GLN A 264 -8.21 -28.22 0.39
C GLN A 264 -7.16 -27.86 -0.66
N LYS A 265 -6.89 -26.59 -0.85
CA LYS A 265 -5.87 -26.08 -1.77
C LYS A 265 -4.49 -25.92 -1.12
N GLU A 266 -4.33 -26.16 0.17
CA GLU A 266 -3.07 -25.93 0.91
C GLU A 266 -2.50 -24.51 0.67
N LEU A 267 -3.35 -23.47 0.73
CA LEU A 267 -2.93 -22.11 0.41
C LEU A 267 -1.96 -21.55 1.45
N MET A 268 -0.92 -20.88 0.97
CA MET A 268 -0.01 -20.10 1.81
C MET A 268 -0.56 -18.69 2.02
N MET A 269 -1.13 -18.42 3.19
CA MET A 269 -1.74 -17.13 3.49
C MET A 269 -0.87 -16.28 4.41
N ARG A 270 -0.75 -14.99 4.10
CA ARG A 270 -0.03 -14.00 4.91
C ARG A 270 -0.80 -12.70 5.00
N GLY A 271 -0.83 -12.11 6.21
CA GLY A 271 -1.23 -10.72 6.40
C GLY A 271 -0.07 -9.78 6.11
N CYS A 272 -0.33 -8.68 5.46
CA CYS A 272 0.63 -7.60 5.22
C CYS A 272 0.35 -6.45 6.19
N PHE A 273 1.38 -5.97 6.87
CA PHE A 273 1.26 -4.83 7.78
C PHE A 273 2.45 -3.90 7.62
N ARG A 274 2.20 -2.73 7.02
CA ARG A 274 3.23 -1.72 6.75
C ARG A 274 4.39 -2.28 5.91
N TYR A 275 5.63 -2.08 6.35
CA TYR A 275 6.87 -2.46 5.67
C TYR A 275 7.97 -2.78 6.70
N GLY A 276 8.93 -3.62 6.31
CA GLY A 276 10.06 -4.03 7.13
C GLY A 276 11.39 -3.49 6.63
N ALA A 277 12.48 -4.06 7.14
CA ALA A 277 13.82 -3.62 6.79
C ALA A 277 14.10 -3.76 5.28
N GLY A 278 14.59 -2.68 4.66
CA GLY A 278 14.96 -2.61 3.26
C GLY A 278 13.80 -2.40 2.28
N ASP A 279 12.55 -2.36 2.76
CA ASP A 279 11.39 -2.12 1.87
C ASP A 279 11.34 -0.66 1.42
N TYR A 280 11.57 0.25 2.34
CA TYR A 280 11.59 1.69 2.06
C TYR A 280 12.76 2.08 1.14
N GLU A 281 13.94 1.53 1.40
CA GLU A 281 15.11 1.72 0.54
C GLU A 281 14.85 1.23 -0.89
N LEU A 282 14.21 0.06 -1.03
CA LEU A 282 13.86 -0.48 -2.34
C LEU A 282 12.80 0.39 -3.04
N ALA A 283 11.82 0.91 -2.29
CA ALA A 283 10.81 1.82 -2.85
C ALA A 283 11.46 3.08 -3.44
N VAL A 284 12.42 3.69 -2.73
CA VAL A 284 13.21 4.83 -3.27
C VAL A 284 13.95 4.44 -4.54
N LYS A 285 14.60 3.28 -4.58
CA LYS A 285 15.33 2.80 -5.76
C LYS A 285 14.42 2.53 -6.97
N LEU A 286 13.20 2.03 -6.73
CA LEU A 286 12.23 1.82 -7.81
C LEU A 286 11.80 3.13 -8.47
N LEU A 287 11.65 4.21 -7.69
CA LEU A 287 11.40 5.55 -8.21
C LEU A 287 12.64 6.13 -8.90
N GLU A 288 13.80 6.08 -8.24
CA GLU A 288 15.05 6.65 -8.73
C GLU A 288 15.45 6.09 -10.10
N ASN A 289 15.23 4.80 -10.31
CA ASN A 289 15.54 4.14 -11.57
C ASN A 289 14.42 4.26 -12.63
N GLY A 290 13.33 4.99 -12.33
CA GLY A 290 12.20 5.14 -13.24
C GLY A 290 11.42 3.85 -13.52
N LEU A 291 11.53 2.86 -12.61
CA LEU A 291 10.86 1.57 -12.76
C LEU A 291 9.37 1.65 -12.40
N ILE A 292 8.99 2.65 -11.63
CA ILE A 292 7.60 3.00 -11.34
C ILE A 292 7.43 4.50 -11.58
N ASP A 293 6.62 4.88 -12.56
CA ASP A 293 6.24 6.27 -12.79
C ASP A 293 5.01 6.59 -11.95
N VAL A 294 5.17 7.41 -10.91
CA VAL A 294 4.08 7.76 -9.99
C VAL A 294 3.31 9.02 -10.38
N LYS A 295 3.82 9.81 -11.33
CA LYS A 295 3.21 11.09 -11.73
C LYS A 295 1.74 10.96 -12.14
N PRO A 296 1.34 9.93 -12.91
CA PRO A 296 -0.06 9.77 -13.30
C PRO A 296 -1.01 9.51 -12.12
N LEU A 297 -0.51 9.07 -10.96
CA LEU A 297 -1.34 8.84 -9.78
C LEU A 297 -1.63 10.13 -9.02
N ILE A 298 -0.79 11.16 -9.14
CA ILE A 298 -0.98 12.44 -8.44
C ILE A 298 -2.08 13.22 -9.15
N THR A 299 -3.28 13.20 -8.58
CA THR A 299 -4.47 13.78 -9.21
C THR A 299 -4.77 15.20 -8.76
N SER A 300 -4.35 15.57 -7.56
CA SER A 300 -4.43 16.95 -7.10
C SER A 300 -3.37 17.28 -6.04
N VAL A 301 -3.01 18.56 -5.97
CA VAL A 301 -2.18 19.13 -4.90
C VAL A 301 -2.96 20.29 -4.29
N THR A 302 -3.19 20.24 -2.99
CA THR A 302 -4.00 21.21 -2.23
C THR A 302 -3.11 21.92 -1.22
N LEU A 303 -3.34 23.21 -0.97
CA LEU A 303 -2.61 23.96 0.06
C LEU A 303 -2.91 23.44 1.46
N PHE A 304 -1.99 23.63 2.40
CA PHE A 304 -2.15 23.19 3.79
C PHE A 304 -3.43 23.75 4.42
N GLU A 305 -3.74 25.00 4.17
CA GLU A 305 -4.92 25.70 4.71
C GLU A 305 -6.25 25.14 4.18
N GLN A 306 -6.18 24.37 3.10
CA GLN A 306 -7.31 23.71 2.43
C GLN A 306 -7.24 22.18 2.56
N ALA A 307 -6.54 21.65 3.56
CA ALA A 307 -6.34 20.21 3.73
C ALA A 307 -7.66 19.42 3.79
N THR A 308 -8.71 20.00 4.35
CA THR A 308 -10.05 19.41 4.40
C THR A 308 -10.64 19.16 3.02
N ASP A 309 -10.36 20.02 2.03
CA ASP A 309 -10.84 19.85 0.65
C ASP A 309 -10.22 18.60 0.01
N ALA A 310 -8.94 18.31 0.32
CA ALA A 310 -8.28 17.08 -0.13
C ALA A 310 -8.93 15.83 0.50
N TRP A 311 -9.26 15.89 1.78
CA TRP A 311 -9.95 14.79 2.47
C TRP A 311 -11.37 14.58 1.92
N GLU A 312 -12.11 15.64 1.64
CA GLU A 312 -13.43 15.53 1.02
C GLU A 312 -13.38 14.92 -0.39
N LYS A 313 -12.41 15.34 -1.23
CA LYS A 313 -12.20 14.75 -2.55
C LYS A 313 -11.97 13.24 -2.43
N THR A 314 -11.09 12.83 -1.54
CA THR A 314 -10.77 11.42 -1.34
C THR A 314 -11.95 10.64 -0.77
N SER A 315 -12.71 11.22 0.16
CA SER A 315 -13.94 10.62 0.70
C SER A 315 -14.98 10.31 -0.39
N ARG A 316 -15.05 11.17 -1.41
CA ARG A 316 -15.92 10.96 -2.58
C ARG A 316 -15.33 10.01 -3.62
N GLY A 317 -14.08 9.57 -3.46
CA GLY A 317 -13.36 8.76 -4.45
C GLY A 317 -12.91 9.58 -5.68
N ASP A 318 -12.80 10.90 -5.53
CA ASP A 318 -12.35 11.80 -6.59
C ASP A 318 -10.80 11.76 -6.68
N GLY A 319 -10.31 11.18 -7.75
CA GLY A 319 -8.88 11.04 -7.99
C GLY A 319 -8.26 9.78 -7.36
N ILE A 320 -6.93 9.65 -7.44
CA ILE A 320 -6.17 8.51 -6.92
C ILE A 320 -5.32 8.96 -5.73
N LYS A 321 -4.49 10.00 -5.92
CA LYS A 321 -3.65 10.62 -4.88
C LYS A 321 -3.90 12.12 -4.83
N ASN A 322 -4.43 12.56 -3.71
CA ASN A 322 -4.70 13.98 -3.42
C ASN A 322 -3.67 14.46 -2.38
N LEU A 323 -2.64 15.15 -2.83
CA LEU A 323 -1.55 15.61 -1.99
C LEU A 323 -1.90 16.92 -1.26
N ILE A 324 -1.33 17.11 -0.08
CA ILE A 324 -1.39 18.35 0.67
C ILE A 324 0.02 18.95 0.72
N LEU A 325 0.14 20.17 0.23
CA LEU A 325 1.38 20.92 0.30
C LEU A 325 1.64 21.33 1.75
N GLY A 326 2.86 21.12 2.25
CA GLY A 326 3.22 21.55 3.60
C GLY A 326 3.09 23.07 3.77
N VAL A 327 3.02 23.52 5.03
CA VAL A 327 2.93 24.95 5.38
C VAL A 327 4.01 25.74 4.67
N GLN A 328 3.61 26.72 3.86
CA GLN A 328 4.51 27.64 3.20
C GLN A 328 4.97 28.75 4.16
N ASN A 329 6.14 29.36 3.93
CA ASN A 329 6.66 30.46 4.73
C ASN A 329 5.98 31.77 4.37
#